data_7194a4ff21c0cfe0d126625e6dc5d8e2
#
_entry.id   7194a4ff21c0cfe0d126625e6dc5d8e2
#
_cell.length_a   1.000
_cell.length_b   1.000
_cell.length_c   1.000
_cell.angle_alpha   90.00
_cell.angle_beta   90.00
_cell.angle_gamma   90.00
#
_symmetry.space_group_name_H-M   'P 1'
#
loop_
_entity.id
_entity.type
_entity.pdbx_description
1 polymer ?
#
loop_
_entity_poly.entity_id
_entity_poly.type
_entity_poly.pdbx_seq_one_letter_code
_entity_poly.pdbx_strand_id
1 'polypeptide(L)'
;MRAGLPEPPGGARPLLIFPCNGNALEALDCLGSAFRLIGFVDDSPEKLGRTLHGHEVFPRAALADWPDALVLAVPGSPTSFRVRSGLIDGLALDPARFARVVHPSARVSPLASLGRNVLVMAGVVITSNAVIGDHVCILPNTVIHHDVRIGDWTLIGSNATLAGRVTVGPGCYLGSGCSVMNGLTIGAGALIGIGSTVIRPVSPGATVAGNPARPLG
;
A
#
# COMPACT_ATOMS: atom_id res chain seq x y z
N MET A 1 -26.18 8.49 17.18
CA MET A 1 -24.90 8.41 17.90
C MET A 1 -24.69 6.97 18.33
N ARG A 2 -23.74 6.25 17.70
CA ARG A 2 -23.32 4.96 18.24
C ARG A 2 -22.49 5.26 19.50
N ALA A 3 -22.76 4.50 20.58
CA ALA A 3 -22.03 4.64 21.84
C ALA A 3 -20.52 4.54 21.55
N GLY A 4 -19.72 5.47 22.12
CA GLY A 4 -18.27 5.46 21.98
C GLY A 4 -17.72 4.08 22.35
N LEU A 5 -16.88 3.54 21.50
CA LEU A 5 -16.19 2.28 21.80
C LEU A 5 -15.35 2.49 23.08
N PRO A 6 -15.31 1.50 24.00
CA PRO A 6 -14.47 1.59 25.19
C PRO A 6 -13.02 1.84 24.77
N GLU A 7 -12.32 2.72 25.48
CA GLU A 7 -10.89 2.93 25.25
C GLU A 7 -10.14 1.58 25.35
N PRO A 8 -9.31 1.25 24.36
CA PRO A 8 -8.59 -0.01 24.37
C PRO A 8 -7.55 -0.03 25.49
N PRO A 9 -7.33 -1.16 26.14
CA PRO A 9 -6.19 -1.31 27.02
C PRO A 9 -4.90 -1.06 26.22
N GLY A 10 -4.06 -0.10 26.64
CA GLY A 10 -2.74 0.14 26.05
C GLY A 10 -2.61 1.18 24.95
N GLY A 11 -3.61 2.04 24.68
CA GLY A 11 -3.45 3.17 23.76
C GLY A 11 -3.41 2.81 22.26
N ALA A 12 -3.89 1.62 21.85
CA ALA A 12 -3.99 1.23 20.44
C ALA A 12 -4.92 2.18 19.68
N ARG A 13 -4.47 2.73 18.54
CA ARG A 13 -5.22 3.71 17.75
C ARG A 13 -6.36 3.04 16.97
N PRO A 14 -7.59 3.60 16.99
CA PRO A 14 -8.69 3.07 16.19
C PRO A 14 -8.38 3.19 14.70
N LEU A 15 -8.68 2.12 13.93
CA LEU A 15 -8.37 2.03 12.51
C LEU A 15 -9.57 1.50 11.74
N LEU A 16 -9.85 2.10 10.59
CA LEU A 16 -10.72 1.60 9.54
C LEU A 16 -9.87 1.24 8.31
N ILE A 17 -10.19 0.17 7.60
CA ILE A 17 -9.46 -0.23 6.39
C ILE A 17 -10.39 -0.17 5.17
N PHE A 18 -9.96 0.48 4.09
CA PHE A 18 -10.69 0.65 2.82
C PHE A 18 -9.84 0.20 1.60
N PRO A 19 -10.43 -0.48 0.62
CA PRO A 19 -11.70 -1.21 0.68
C PRO A 19 -11.53 -2.57 1.37
N CYS A 20 -12.63 -3.31 1.58
CA CYS A 20 -12.57 -4.70 2.05
C CYS A 20 -12.18 -5.62 0.89
N ASN A 21 -10.88 -5.82 0.70
CA ASN A 21 -10.25 -6.63 -0.37
C ASN A 21 -9.11 -7.50 0.18
N GLY A 22 -8.41 -8.24 -0.69
CA GLY A 22 -7.29 -9.09 -0.28
C GLY A 22 -6.19 -8.34 0.47
N ASN A 23 -5.77 -7.16 -0.02
CA ASN A 23 -4.77 -6.34 0.67
C ASN A 23 -5.22 -5.91 2.07
N ALA A 24 -6.51 -5.63 2.24
CA ALA A 24 -7.08 -5.27 3.54
C ALA A 24 -7.07 -6.44 4.52
N LEU A 25 -7.35 -7.65 4.03
CA LEU A 25 -7.30 -8.87 4.85
C LEU A 25 -5.87 -9.20 5.27
N GLU A 26 -4.92 -9.12 4.33
CA GLU A 26 -3.50 -9.32 4.63
C GLU A 26 -2.93 -8.22 5.56
N ALA A 27 -3.50 -7.01 5.53
CA ALA A 27 -3.10 -5.93 6.44
C ALA A 27 -3.45 -6.22 7.90
N LEU A 28 -4.37 -7.14 8.20
CA LEU A 28 -4.73 -7.51 9.58
C LEU A 28 -3.51 -8.02 10.34
N ASP A 29 -2.67 -8.81 9.71
CA ASP A 29 -1.43 -9.33 10.31
C ASP A 29 -0.40 -8.23 10.58
N CYS A 30 -0.55 -7.07 9.92
CA CYS A 30 0.38 -5.95 10.06
C CYS A 30 0.06 -5.01 11.22
N LEU A 31 -1.13 -5.11 11.84
CA LEU A 31 -1.62 -4.12 12.80
C LEU A 31 -0.85 -4.14 14.12
N GLY A 32 -0.38 -5.32 14.56
CA GLY A 32 0.30 -5.48 15.84
C GLY A 32 -0.53 -4.94 17.01
N SER A 33 0.13 -4.40 18.03
CA SER A 33 -0.52 -3.74 19.17
C SER A 33 -0.77 -2.24 18.96
N ALA A 34 -0.29 -1.67 17.84
CA ALA A 34 -0.38 -0.23 17.59
C ALA A 34 -1.78 0.21 17.14
N PHE A 35 -2.56 -0.71 16.56
CA PHE A 35 -3.86 -0.41 16.01
C PHE A 35 -4.94 -1.37 16.51
N ARG A 36 -6.15 -0.84 16.71
CA ARG A 36 -7.36 -1.61 16.95
C ARG A 36 -8.29 -1.43 15.77
N LEU A 37 -8.52 -2.51 15.02
CA LEU A 37 -9.45 -2.46 13.90
C LEU A 37 -10.88 -2.25 14.39
N ILE A 38 -11.55 -1.22 13.87
CA ILE A 38 -13.00 -0.98 14.04
C ILE A 38 -13.76 -1.87 13.06
N GLY A 39 -13.33 -1.89 11.79
CA GLY A 39 -13.95 -2.64 10.72
C GLY A 39 -13.41 -2.23 9.36
N PHE A 40 -14.02 -2.77 8.33
CA PHE A 40 -13.74 -2.42 6.95
C PHE A 40 -14.72 -1.37 6.45
N VAL A 41 -14.29 -0.58 5.48
CA VAL A 41 -15.17 0.31 4.71
C VAL A 41 -15.17 -0.18 3.27
N ASP A 42 -16.33 -0.30 2.64
CA ASP A 42 -16.45 -0.71 1.24
C ASP A 42 -17.66 -0.03 0.59
N ASP A 43 -17.65 0.08 -0.73
CA ASP A 43 -18.76 0.66 -1.50
C ASP A 43 -19.62 -0.42 -2.18
N SER A 44 -19.18 -1.68 -2.13
CA SER A 44 -19.86 -2.80 -2.80
C SER A 44 -21.10 -3.23 -1.99
N PRO A 45 -22.31 -3.09 -2.55
CA PRO A 45 -23.55 -3.39 -1.81
C PRO A 45 -23.60 -4.81 -1.24
N GLU A 46 -22.99 -5.76 -1.93
CA GLU A 46 -22.97 -7.17 -1.51
C GLU A 46 -22.10 -7.44 -0.27
N LYS A 47 -21.24 -6.50 0.11
CA LYS A 47 -20.38 -6.61 1.29
C LYS A 47 -20.94 -5.85 2.50
N LEU A 48 -21.76 -4.82 2.25
CA LEU A 48 -22.27 -3.95 3.32
C LEU A 48 -23.06 -4.71 4.37
N GLY A 49 -22.83 -4.38 5.65
CA GLY A 49 -23.48 -4.99 6.79
C GLY A 49 -23.07 -6.43 7.07
N ARG A 50 -22.14 -6.99 6.29
CA ARG A 50 -21.58 -8.32 6.58
C ARG A 50 -20.49 -8.23 7.63
N THR A 51 -20.28 -9.33 8.33
CA THR A 51 -19.13 -9.52 9.21
C THR A 51 -18.13 -10.44 8.53
N LEU A 52 -16.92 -9.93 8.30
CA LEU A 52 -15.81 -10.68 7.70
C LEU A 52 -14.69 -10.77 8.73
N HIS A 53 -14.23 -11.98 9.02
CA HIS A 53 -13.20 -12.25 10.04
C HIS A 53 -13.46 -11.55 11.40
N GLY A 54 -14.72 -11.51 11.83
CA GLY A 54 -15.14 -10.87 13.09
C GLY A 54 -15.28 -9.35 13.03
N HIS A 55 -15.09 -8.71 11.87
CA HIS A 55 -15.19 -7.26 11.68
C HIS A 55 -16.30 -6.89 10.71
N GLU A 56 -17.07 -5.88 11.06
CA GLU A 56 -18.19 -5.38 10.24
C GLU A 56 -17.66 -4.61 9.01
N VAL A 57 -18.39 -4.70 7.90
CA VAL A 57 -18.15 -3.91 6.68
C VAL A 57 -19.15 -2.76 6.63
N PHE A 58 -18.65 -1.54 6.71
CA PHE A 58 -19.39 -0.30 6.75
C PHE A 58 -19.45 0.39 5.38
N PRO A 59 -20.49 1.16 5.09
CA PRO A 59 -20.47 2.06 3.94
C PRO A 59 -19.48 3.22 4.15
N ARG A 60 -19.02 3.85 3.07
CA ARG A 60 -18.10 4.99 3.13
C ARG A 60 -18.60 6.12 4.03
N ALA A 61 -19.91 6.38 4.05
CA ALA A 61 -20.50 7.39 4.90
C ALA A 61 -20.18 7.21 6.40
N ALA A 62 -19.94 5.98 6.83
CA ALA A 62 -19.58 5.68 8.21
C ALA A 62 -18.21 6.27 8.63
N LEU A 63 -17.36 6.72 7.70
CA LEU A 63 -16.13 7.44 8.03
C LEU A 63 -16.37 8.72 8.85
N ALA A 64 -17.58 9.31 8.76
CA ALA A 64 -17.99 10.45 9.55
C ALA A 64 -18.38 10.08 11.00
N ASP A 65 -18.77 8.84 11.24
CA ASP A 65 -19.14 8.36 12.58
C ASP A 65 -17.91 8.16 13.49
N TRP A 66 -16.72 8.05 12.88
CA TRP A 66 -15.44 7.91 13.59
C TRP A 66 -14.42 8.97 13.12
N PRO A 67 -14.63 10.24 13.46
CA PRO A 67 -13.74 11.33 12.98
C PRO A 67 -12.29 11.19 13.46
N ASP A 68 -12.09 10.59 14.63
CA ASP A 68 -10.77 10.39 15.25
C ASP A 68 -10.09 9.08 14.82
N ALA A 69 -10.80 8.20 14.11
CA ALA A 69 -10.20 6.98 13.62
C ALA A 69 -9.28 7.24 12.42
N LEU A 70 -8.17 6.54 12.43
CA LEU A 70 -7.30 6.50 11.27
C LEU A 70 -7.91 5.63 10.17
N VAL A 71 -7.45 5.84 8.95
CA VAL A 71 -7.85 5.08 7.78
C VAL A 71 -6.62 4.54 7.07
N LEU A 72 -6.60 3.24 6.79
CA LEU A 72 -5.66 2.61 5.87
C LEU A 72 -6.40 2.33 4.56
N ALA A 73 -6.05 3.06 3.50
CA ALA A 73 -6.66 2.89 2.19
C ALA A 73 -5.75 2.09 1.26
N VAL A 74 -6.16 0.86 0.92
CA VAL A 74 -5.36 -0.11 0.15
C VAL A 74 -6.09 -0.65 -1.10
N PRO A 75 -6.81 0.20 -1.87
CA PRO A 75 -7.43 -0.24 -3.12
C PRO A 75 -6.36 -0.60 -4.15
N GLY A 76 -6.73 -1.42 -5.10
CA GLY A 76 -5.95 -1.69 -6.30
C GLY A 76 -5.50 -3.14 -6.46
N SER A 77 -5.28 -3.47 -7.72
CA SER A 77 -4.83 -4.75 -8.25
C SER A 77 -4.06 -4.48 -9.56
N PRO A 78 -3.49 -5.48 -10.23
CA PRO A 78 -2.85 -5.31 -11.54
C PRO A 78 -3.76 -4.67 -12.59
N THR A 79 -5.07 -4.87 -12.47
CA THR A 79 -6.06 -4.37 -13.44
C THR A 79 -6.69 -3.04 -13.04
N SER A 80 -6.55 -2.63 -11.77
CA SER A 80 -7.22 -1.42 -11.24
C SER A 80 -6.25 -0.40 -10.61
N PHE A 81 -4.94 -0.61 -10.65
CA PHE A 81 -3.97 0.28 -10.01
C PHE A 81 -4.02 1.72 -10.55
N ARG A 82 -4.41 1.91 -11.81
CA ARG A 82 -4.49 3.25 -12.44
C ARG A 82 -5.61 4.13 -11.88
N VAL A 83 -6.68 3.53 -11.33
CA VAL A 83 -7.77 4.28 -10.69
C VAL A 83 -7.59 4.45 -9.18
N ARG A 84 -6.49 3.94 -8.64
CA ARG A 84 -6.21 3.91 -7.21
C ARG A 84 -6.20 5.30 -6.57
N SER A 85 -5.57 6.28 -7.22
CA SER A 85 -5.53 7.66 -6.71
C SER A 85 -6.94 8.23 -6.56
N GLY A 86 -7.77 8.13 -7.61
CA GLY A 86 -9.15 8.62 -7.56
C GLY A 86 -10.01 7.93 -6.49
N LEU A 87 -9.79 6.63 -6.23
CA LEU A 87 -10.49 5.91 -5.17
C LEU A 87 -10.12 6.42 -3.77
N ILE A 88 -8.84 6.73 -3.54
CA ILE A 88 -8.33 7.23 -2.26
C ILE A 88 -8.73 8.69 -2.05
N ASP A 89 -8.54 9.52 -3.07
CA ASP A 89 -8.90 10.95 -3.03
C ASP A 89 -10.41 11.13 -2.84
N GLY A 90 -11.21 10.24 -3.45
CA GLY A 90 -12.66 10.20 -3.27
C GLY A 90 -13.14 9.87 -1.85
N LEU A 91 -12.26 9.46 -0.92
CA LEU A 91 -12.60 9.36 0.50
C LEU A 91 -12.77 10.73 1.16
N ALA A 92 -12.22 11.80 0.55
CA ALA A 92 -12.28 13.18 1.01
C ALA A 92 -11.87 13.35 2.48
N LEU A 93 -10.83 12.64 2.91
CA LEU A 93 -10.32 12.66 4.29
C LEU A 93 -9.23 13.71 4.47
N ASP A 94 -9.16 14.26 5.69
CA ASP A 94 -7.98 14.98 6.12
C ASP A 94 -6.74 14.06 5.97
N PRO A 95 -5.66 14.52 5.31
CA PRO A 95 -4.44 13.75 5.15
C PRO A 95 -3.85 13.21 6.47
N ALA A 96 -4.09 13.88 7.59
CA ALA A 96 -3.64 13.43 8.91
C ALA A 96 -4.34 12.14 9.40
N ARG A 97 -5.50 11.81 8.83
CA ARG A 97 -6.24 10.58 9.15
C ARG A 97 -5.66 9.34 8.48
N PHE A 98 -4.75 9.47 7.52
CA PHE A 98 -4.19 8.30 6.86
C PHE A 98 -3.12 7.62 7.72
N ALA A 99 -3.34 6.33 7.99
CA ALA A 99 -2.45 5.51 8.78
C ALA A 99 -1.19 5.09 8.02
N ARG A 100 -0.09 5.00 8.73
CA ARG A 100 1.10 4.24 8.31
C ARG A 100 1.10 2.94 9.10
N VAL A 101 1.04 1.81 8.40
CA VAL A 101 1.01 0.48 9.01
C VAL A 101 2.25 -0.28 8.55
N VAL A 102 3.05 -0.71 9.50
CA VAL A 102 4.30 -1.43 9.26
C VAL A 102 4.27 -2.72 10.07
N HIS A 103 4.36 -3.85 9.39
CA HIS A 103 4.38 -5.16 10.03
C HIS A 103 5.55 -5.27 11.02
N PRO A 104 5.39 -5.87 12.21
CA PRO A 104 6.44 -5.98 13.20
C PRO A 104 7.74 -6.68 12.73
N SER A 105 7.64 -7.58 11.74
CA SER A 105 8.82 -8.25 11.15
C SER A 105 9.47 -7.47 10.01
N ALA A 106 8.90 -6.36 9.55
CA ALA A 106 9.54 -5.54 8.55
C ALA A 106 10.77 -4.81 9.12
N ARG A 107 11.77 -4.61 8.29
CA ARG A 107 13.00 -3.88 8.64
C ARG A 107 13.06 -2.58 7.84
N VAL A 108 12.79 -1.48 8.51
CA VAL A 108 12.87 -0.14 7.91
C VAL A 108 14.04 0.61 8.52
N SER A 109 14.97 1.05 7.68
CA SER A 109 16.11 1.85 8.12
C SER A 109 15.64 3.15 8.78
N PRO A 110 16.26 3.60 9.87
CA PRO A 110 15.99 4.91 10.46
C PRO A 110 16.33 6.08 9.53
N LEU A 111 17.12 5.83 8.49
CA LEU A 111 17.45 6.82 7.45
C LEU A 111 16.43 6.83 6.30
N ALA A 112 15.48 5.90 6.27
CA ALA A 112 14.41 5.91 5.27
C ALA A 112 13.24 6.79 5.72
N SER A 113 12.51 7.34 4.74
CA SER A 113 11.28 8.10 4.98
C SER A 113 10.09 7.40 4.35
N LEU A 114 8.99 7.36 5.09
CA LEU A 114 7.71 6.82 4.64
C LEU A 114 6.65 7.93 4.65
N GLY A 115 5.91 8.06 3.57
CA GLY A 115 4.76 8.93 3.45
C GLY A 115 3.57 8.51 4.31
N ARG A 116 2.40 9.09 4.02
CA ARG A 116 1.11 8.77 4.65
C ARG A 116 0.42 7.64 3.90
N ASN A 117 -0.48 6.93 4.58
CA ASN A 117 -1.19 5.79 3.99
C ASN A 117 -0.26 4.77 3.35
N VAL A 118 0.81 4.42 4.07
CA VAL A 118 1.79 3.43 3.61
C VAL A 118 1.55 2.12 4.36
N LEU A 119 1.38 1.04 3.60
CA LEU A 119 1.34 -0.32 4.14
C LEU A 119 2.64 -1.03 3.81
N VAL A 120 3.35 -1.48 4.83
CA VAL A 120 4.58 -2.28 4.73
C VAL A 120 4.32 -3.64 5.36
N MET A 121 4.26 -4.68 4.54
CA MET A 121 3.90 -6.02 4.98
C MET A 121 5.08 -6.83 5.53
N ALA A 122 4.80 -8.07 5.94
CA ALA A 122 5.77 -8.95 6.59
C ALA A 122 7.04 -9.17 5.76
N GLY A 123 8.19 -9.21 6.41
CA GLY A 123 9.48 -9.52 5.80
C GLY A 123 10.01 -8.47 4.83
N VAL A 124 9.34 -7.33 4.67
CA VAL A 124 9.83 -6.22 3.83
C VAL A 124 11.10 -5.64 4.45
N VAL A 125 12.08 -5.35 3.59
CA VAL A 125 13.32 -4.69 3.98
C VAL A 125 13.47 -3.38 3.21
N ILE A 126 13.51 -2.25 3.92
CA ILE A 126 13.75 -0.92 3.35
C ILE A 126 15.06 -0.40 3.92
N THR A 127 16.06 -0.18 3.06
CA THR A 127 17.41 0.22 3.50
C THR A 127 17.62 1.73 3.48
N SER A 128 18.87 2.18 3.60
CA SER A 128 19.23 3.57 3.88
C SER A 128 18.76 4.55 2.81
N ASN A 129 18.31 5.74 3.24
CA ASN A 129 17.94 6.89 2.39
C ASN A 129 16.79 6.61 1.40
N ALA A 130 16.10 5.48 1.52
CA ALA A 130 14.94 5.22 0.69
C ALA A 130 13.81 6.22 1.01
N VAL A 131 13.15 6.72 -0.01
CA VAL A 131 12.03 7.67 0.10
C VAL A 131 10.79 7.02 -0.49
N ILE A 132 9.82 6.73 0.34
CA ILE A 132 8.54 6.12 -0.03
C ILE A 132 7.47 7.21 0.04
N GLY A 133 6.80 7.45 -1.07
CA GLY A 133 5.73 8.45 -1.17
C GLY A 133 4.46 8.09 -0.39
N ASP A 134 3.45 8.92 -0.55
CA ASP A 134 2.14 8.73 0.05
C ASP A 134 1.36 7.60 -0.66
N HIS A 135 0.49 6.90 0.07
CA HIS A 135 -0.43 5.89 -0.48
C HIS A 135 0.27 4.69 -1.14
N VAL A 136 1.45 4.32 -0.70
CA VAL A 136 2.22 3.18 -1.23
C VAL A 136 1.88 1.90 -0.46
N CYS A 137 1.68 0.80 -1.19
CA CYS A 137 1.49 -0.53 -0.61
C CYS A 137 2.65 -1.43 -1.04
N ILE A 138 3.33 -2.05 -0.06
CA ILE A 138 4.51 -2.90 -0.26
C ILE A 138 4.20 -4.28 0.30
N LEU A 139 4.02 -5.25 -0.60
CA LEU A 139 3.65 -6.61 -0.26
C LEU A 139 4.82 -7.42 0.31
N PRO A 140 4.56 -8.59 0.93
CA PRO A 140 5.54 -9.33 1.71
C PRO A 140 6.86 -9.62 1.02
N ASN A 141 7.95 -9.64 1.80
CA ASN A 141 9.30 -10.04 1.40
C ASN A 141 9.93 -9.17 0.30
N THR A 142 9.41 -7.98 0.06
CA THR A 142 10.00 -7.03 -0.90
C THR A 142 11.23 -6.36 -0.32
N VAL A 143 12.27 -6.19 -1.15
CA VAL A 143 13.52 -5.52 -0.78
C VAL A 143 13.67 -4.21 -1.54
N ILE A 144 13.78 -3.12 -0.80
CA ILE A 144 14.02 -1.77 -1.32
C ILE A 144 15.40 -1.31 -0.85
N HIS A 145 16.32 -1.22 -1.79
CA HIS A 145 17.71 -0.86 -1.49
C HIS A 145 17.90 0.64 -1.24
N HIS A 146 19.17 1.00 -0.97
CA HIS A 146 19.58 2.37 -0.63
C HIS A 146 19.25 3.38 -1.74
N ASP A 147 18.88 4.60 -1.35
CA ASP A 147 18.62 5.74 -2.23
C ASP A 147 17.49 5.50 -3.26
N VAL A 148 16.66 4.49 -3.06
CA VAL A 148 15.46 4.25 -3.90
C VAL A 148 14.41 5.31 -3.61
N ARG A 149 13.74 5.80 -4.66
CA ARG A 149 12.60 6.71 -4.58
C ARG A 149 11.36 6.07 -5.17
N ILE A 150 10.28 6.03 -4.42
CA ILE A 150 9.00 5.46 -4.87
C ILE A 150 7.95 6.55 -4.79
N GLY A 151 7.36 6.86 -5.94
CA GLY A 151 6.30 7.86 -6.09
C GLY A 151 4.98 7.38 -5.48
N ASP A 152 4.11 8.34 -5.22
CA ASP A 152 2.80 8.15 -4.59
C ASP A 152 1.93 7.14 -5.34
N TRP A 153 0.96 6.54 -4.64
CA TRP A 153 -0.04 5.58 -5.14
C TRP A 153 0.53 4.31 -5.77
N THR A 154 1.82 4.04 -5.62
CA THR A 154 2.47 2.84 -6.20
C THR A 154 2.11 1.57 -5.41
N LEU A 155 1.84 0.49 -6.14
CA LEU A 155 1.69 -0.87 -5.61
C LEU A 155 2.91 -1.70 -5.96
N ILE A 156 3.50 -2.35 -4.96
CA ILE A 156 4.66 -3.23 -5.12
C ILE A 156 4.30 -4.63 -4.65
N GLY A 157 4.36 -5.58 -5.57
CA GLY A 157 4.07 -6.99 -5.33
C GLY A 157 5.10 -7.67 -4.42
N SER A 158 4.73 -8.84 -3.92
CA SER A 158 5.57 -9.64 -3.02
C SER A 158 6.88 -10.07 -3.69
N ASN A 159 7.94 -10.23 -2.90
CA ASN A 159 9.26 -10.68 -3.37
C ASN A 159 9.86 -9.79 -4.50
N ALA A 160 9.43 -8.54 -4.62
CA ALA A 160 10.05 -7.61 -5.56
C ALA A 160 11.41 -7.11 -5.02
N THR A 161 12.35 -6.84 -5.92
CA THR A 161 13.66 -6.27 -5.56
C THR A 161 13.91 -5.00 -6.36
N LEU A 162 14.04 -3.87 -5.67
CA LEU A 162 14.47 -2.62 -6.27
C LEU A 162 15.89 -2.33 -5.82
N ALA A 163 16.84 -2.46 -6.76
CA ALA A 163 18.27 -2.23 -6.48
C ALA A 163 18.55 -0.75 -6.22
N GLY A 164 19.73 -0.44 -5.70
CA GLY A 164 20.07 0.91 -5.25
C GLY A 164 19.87 2.00 -6.29
N ARG A 165 19.38 3.18 -5.88
CA ARG A 165 19.16 4.37 -6.71
C ARG A 165 18.10 4.20 -7.82
N VAL A 166 17.21 3.21 -7.70
CA VAL A 166 16.04 3.11 -8.58
C VAL A 166 15.07 4.24 -8.26
N THR A 167 14.49 4.84 -9.29
CA THR A 167 13.40 5.81 -9.16
C THR A 167 12.14 5.24 -9.80
N VAL A 168 11.06 5.14 -9.03
CA VAL A 168 9.74 4.71 -9.50
C VAL A 168 8.81 5.92 -9.46
N GLY A 169 8.24 6.27 -10.60
CA GLY A 169 7.25 7.34 -10.72
C GLY A 169 5.94 7.00 -9.98
N PRO A 170 5.04 7.97 -9.82
CA PRO A 170 3.77 7.75 -9.14
C PRO A 170 2.84 6.81 -9.91
N GLY A 171 1.94 6.15 -9.18
CA GLY A 171 0.87 5.32 -9.74
C GLY A 171 1.36 4.10 -10.51
N CYS A 172 2.53 3.56 -10.19
CA CYS A 172 3.06 2.35 -10.82
C CYS A 172 2.50 1.07 -10.17
N TYR A 173 2.53 -0.01 -10.95
CA TYR A 173 2.35 -1.37 -10.46
C TYR A 173 3.61 -2.20 -10.74
N LEU A 174 4.26 -2.68 -9.69
CA LEU A 174 5.41 -3.57 -9.77
C LEU A 174 4.97 -4.97 -9.39
N GLY A 175 4.91 -5.89 -10.36
CA GLY A 175 4.43 -7.25 -10.15
C GLY A 175 5.32 -8.07 -9.21
N SER A 176 4.71 -9.03 -8.53
CA SER A 176 5.42 -9.92 -7.61
C SER A 176 6.61 -10.59 -8.26
N GLY A 177 7.72 -10.71 -7.54
CA GLY A 177 8.96 -11.32 -8.01
C GLY A 177 9.72 -10.51 -9.06
N CYS A 178 9.32 -9.28 -9.37
CA CYS A 178 10.09 -8.47 -10.31
C CYS A 178 11.41 -7.98 -9.68
N SER A 179 12.44 -7.83 -10.52
CA SER A 179 13.73 -7.28 -10.11
C SER A 179 14.08 -6.10 -11.01
N VAL A 180 14.46 -4.96 -10.41
CA VAL A 180 14.84 -3.75 -11.12
C VAL A 180 16.30 -3.44 -10.87
N MET A 181 17.10 -3.39 -11.96
CA MET A 181 18.52 -3.09 -11.90
C MET A 181 18.76 -1.68 -11.33
N ASN A 182 19.89 -1.50 -10.65
CA ASN A 182 20.25 -0.25 -10.00
C ASN A 182 20.30 0.96 -10.95
N GLY A 183 19.95 2.14 -10.42
CA GLY A 183 20.00 3.43 -11.11
C GLY A 183 18.96 3.63 -12.22
N LEU A 184 18.02 2.71 -12.39
CA LEU A 184 16.99 2.83 -13.42
C LEU A 184 15.80 3.70 -12.98
N THR A 185 15.13 4.26 -13.98
CA THR A 185 13.87 4.98 -13.80
C THR A 185 12.72 4.17 -14.39
N ILE A 186 11.67 3.98 -13.58
CA ILE A 186 10.37 3.46 -13.99
C ILE A 186 9.42 4.66 -14.07
N GLY A 187 8.93 4.96 -15.26
CA GLY A 187 8.05 6.12 -15.50
C GLY A 187 6.69 5.99 -14.83
N ALA A 188 6.05 7.13 -14.55
CA ALA A 188 4.75 7.19 -13.89
C ALA A 188 3.69 6.31 -14.59
N GLY A 189 2.83 5.63 -13.83
CA GLY A 189 1.75 4.79 -14.34
C GLY A 189 2.21 3.52 -15.07
N ALA A 190 3.50 3.18 -15.02
CA ALA A 190 4.01 1.97 -15.66
C ALA A 190 3.57 0.70 -14.91
N LEU A 191 3.45 -0.40 -15.65
CA LEU A 191 3.22 -1.74 -15.13
C LEU A 191 4.43 -2.63 -15.44
N ILE A 192 5.02 -3.19 -14.39
CA ILE A 192 6.02 -4.24 -14.47
C ILE A 192 5.34 -5.58 -14.21
N GLY A 193 5.38 -6.50 -15.17
CA GLY A 193 4.78 -7.83 -15.06
C GLY A 193 5.45 -8.67 -13.96
N ILE A 194 4.71 -9.68 -13.45
CA ILE A 194 5.23 -10.62 -12.45
C ILE A 194 6.50 -11.31 -12.97
N GLY A 195 7.47 -11.58 -12.08
CA GLY A 195 8.72 -12.28 -12.39
C GLY A 195 9.64 -11.57 -13.38
N SER A 196 9.40 -10.30 -13.69
CA SER A 196 10.16 -9.57 -14.71
C SER A 196 11.52 -9.11 -14.22
N THR A 197 12.54 -9.13 -15.10
CA THR A 197 13.85 -8.58 -14.84
C THR A 197 14.05 -7.31 -15.67
N VAL A 198 13.96 -6.14 -15.02
CA VAL A 198 14.07 -4.83 -15.66
C VAL A 198 15.53 -4.39 -15.68
N ILE A 199 16.11 -4.30 -16.88
CA ILE A 199 17.52 -3.91 -17.11
C ILE A 199 17.66 -2.64 -17.97
N ARG A 200 16.56 -1.95 -18.26
CA ARG A 200 16.50 -0.68 -18.98
C ARG A 200 15.40 0.21 -18.39
N PRO A 201 15.52 1.54 -18.53
CA PRO A 201 14.43 2.44 -18.13
C PRO A 201 13.11 2.07 -18.78
N VAL A 202 12.01 2.31 -18.06
CA VAL A 202 10.63 2.05 -18.51
C VAL A 202 9.91 3.38 -18.70
N SER A 203 9.33 3.60 -19.88
CA SER A 203 8.60 4.82 -20.19
C SER A 203 7.32 4.97 -19.36
N PRO A 204 6.85 6.20 -19.09
CA PRO A 204 5.57 6.43 -18.44
C PRO A 204 4.41 5.69 -19.15
N GLY A 205 3.51 5.10 -18.37
CA GLY A 205 2.35 4.36 -18.84
C GLY A 205 2.63 3.01 -19.51
N ALA A 206 3.90 2.68 -19.75
CA ALA A 206 4.26 1.44 -20.43
C ALA A 206 3.96 0.20 -19.58
N THR A 207 3.62 -0.89 -20.26
CA THR A 207 3.56 -2.23 -19.69
C THR A 207 4.73 -3.04 -20.20
N VAL A 208 5.55 -3.58 -19.29
CA VAL A 208 6.71 -4.42 -19.63
C VAL A 208 6.67 -5.73 -18.87
N ALA A 209 7.11 -6.82 -19.50
CA ALA A 209 7.22 -8.12 -18.83
C ALA A 209 8.36 -8.97 -19.42
N GLY A 210 8.75 -10.01 -18.68
CA GLY A 210 9.72 -11.03 -19.10
C GLY A 210 11.11 -10.86 -18.50
N ASN A 211 12.01 -11.77 -18.89
CA ASN A 211 13.42 -11.79 -18.47
C ASN A 211 14.32 -11.92 -19.73
N PRO A 212 14.96 -10.82 -20.16
CA PRO A 212 14.79 -9.45 -19.70
C PRO A 212 13.41 -8.85 -20.09
N ALA A 213 12.93 -7.90 -19.28
CA ALA A 213 11.64 -7.25 -19.53
C ALA A 213 11.62 -6.49 -20.87
N ARG A 214 10.51 -6.63 -21.60
CA ARG A 214 10.23 -5.97 -22.88
C ARG A 214 8.83 -5.35 -22.86
N PRO A 215 8.59 -4.29 -23.60
CA PRO A 215 7.25 -3.75 -23.79
C PRO A 215 6.29 -4.83 -24.28
N LEU A 216 5.11 -4.86 -23.67
CA LEU A 216 3.95 -5.56 -24.20
C LEU A 216 3.16 -4.52 -25.00
N GLY A 217 2.92 -4.81 -26.29
CA GLY A 217 2.31 -3.92 -27.25
C GLY A 217 0.92 -3.43 -26.89
#